data_64bbf09641312352e4b88406c0a31a11
#
_entry.id   64bbf09641312352e4b88406c0a31a11
#
_cell.length_a   1.000
_cell.length_b   1.000
_cell.length_c   1.000
_cell.angle_alpha   90.00
_cell.angle_beta   90.00
_cell.angle_gamma   90.00
#
_symmetry.space_group_name_H-M   'P 1'
#
loop_
_entity.id
_entity.type
_entity.pdbx_description
1 polymer ?
#
loop_
_entity_poly.entity_id
_entity_poly.type
_entity_poly.pdbx_seq_one_letter_code
_entity_poly.pdbx_strand_id
1 'polypeptide(L)'
;MKAQRSWIAVLALLVTLNPGTAGMAGEDGHLSPKALREQFAEANRHYEAKEYEKARDLYRGIADKALSSEVQFNLGNCYFRLGQTGRACLAYRRALTADPGMVEARQNLRFLRTKLGYLTFETTGLLQAASRLTPKQWLWICGLGAWILVLGIACRVVFRIRQPLGGMVLAAAVCGGMVSLAGAWAASFLYQRMIPEELAIVVEDGATALTGPFPDARAVRNLPPGSEVRVKASRDEWLFIYLPGDSAGWIENRFVEKLWPSRS
;
A
#
# COMPACT_ATOMS: atom_id res chain seq x y z
N MET A 1 35.48 40.57 11.67
CA MET A 1 35.58 39.71 10.46
C MET A 1 35.94 38.25 10.78
N LYS A 2 35.31 37.60 11.77
CA LYS A 2 35.59 36.16 12.11
C LYS A 2 34.33 35.29 12.19
N ALA A 3 33.14 35.81 11.91
CA ALA A 3 31.87 35.04 12.02
C ALA A 3 31.33 34.48 10.71
N GLN A 4 31.98 34.71 9.56
CA GLN A 4 31.46 34.36 8.22
C GLN A 4 31.99 33.04 7.67
N ARG A 5 32.89 32.38 8.36
CA ARG A 5 33.51 31.11 7.88
C ARG A 5 32.87 29.82 8.44
N SER A 6 31.95 29.93 9.40
CA SER A 6 31.37 28.74 10.05
C SER A 6 30.14 28.16 9.36
N TRP A 7 29.47 28.92 8.49
CA TRP A 7 28.21 28.49 7.86
C TRP A 7 28.40 27.68 6.56
N ILE A 8 29.56 27.84 5.90
CA ILE A 8 29.87 27.07 4.66
C ILE A 8 30.19 25.61 5.00
N ALA A 9 30.72 25.35 6.19
CA ALA A 9 31.04 23.98 6.63
C ALA A 9 29.81 23.13 6.96
N VAL A 10 28.68 23.76 7.38
CA VAL A 10 27.44 23.05 7.72
C VAL A 10 26.64 22.69 6.46
N LEU A 11 26.71 23.52 5.41
CA LEU A 11 26.07 23.22 4.13
C LEU A 11 26.80 22.14 3.31
N ALA A 12 28.12 22.01 3.51
CA ALA A 12 28.90 20.96 2.84
C ALA A 12 28.67 19.56 3.44
N LEU A 13 28.21 19.44 4.68
CA LEU A 13 28.01 18.14 5.35
C LEU A 13 26.69 17.46 4.96
N LEU A 14 25.75 18.20 4.37
CA LEU A 14 24.44 17.64 3.94
C LEU A 14 24.42 17.09 2.50
N VAL A 15 25.49 17.27 1.74
CA VAL A 15 25.58 16.83 0.34
C VAL A 15 26.40 15.54 0.14
N THR A 16 27.10 15.07 1.18
CA THR A 16 28.05 13.93 1.02
C THR A 16 27.56 12.58 1.56
N LEU A 17 26.28 12.42 1.86
CA LEU A 17 25.72 11.12 2.24
C LEU A 17 24.87 10.52 1.10
N ASN A 18 25.54 10.26 -0.02
CA ASN A 18 25.08 9.28 -1.00
C ASN A 18 26.20 8.28 -1.26
N PRO A 19 26.33 7.21 -0.46
CA PRO A 19 27.19 6.10 -0.86
C PRO A 19 26.46 5.38 -1.98
N GLY A 20 26.92 5.61 -3.21
CA GLY A 20 26.63 4.74 -4.32
C GLY A 20 27.03 3.31 -3.95
N THR A 21 26.07 2.46 -3.67
CA THR A 21 26.27 1.02 -3.66
C THR A 21 26.40 0.56 -5.10
N ALA A 22 27.61 0.66 -5.61
CA ALA A 22 28.06 -0.10 -6.76
C ALA A 22 28.03 -1.58 -6.38
N GLY A 23 27.30 -2.34 -7.15
CA GLY A 23 27.28 -3.74 -7.43
C GLY A 23 28.05 -4.72 -6.53
N MET A 24 27.31 -5.62 -5.94
CA MET A 24 27.70 -7.02 -5.86
C MET A 24 26.55 -7.82 -6.51
N ALA A 25 26.81 -8.28 -7.72
CA ALA A 25 25.99 -9.25 -8.41
C ALA A 25 26.11 -10.58 -7.64
N GLY A 26 25.16 -10.87 -6.79
CA GLY A 26 24.89 -12.21 -6.29
C GLY A 26 24.07 -12.94 -7.34
N GLU A 27 24.49 -14.13 -7.71
CA GLU A 27 23.78 -15.10 -8.55
C GLU A 27 22.59 -15.71 -7.78
N ASP A 28 21.63 -14.89 -7.38
CA ASP A 28 20.36 -15.36 -6.84
C ASP A 28 19.32 -15.05 -7.89
N GLY A 29 18.74 -16.06 -8.51
CA GLY A 29 17.60 -16.18 -9.42
C GLY A 29 16.75 -14.96 -9.81
N HIS A 30 17.25 -13.75 -9.66
CA HIS A 30 16.61 -12.50 -10.03
C HIS A 30 16.70 -12.33 -11.54
N LEU A 31 15.55 -12.45 -12.20
CA LEU A 31 15.45 -12.07 -13.61
C LEU A 31 15.95 -10.64 -13.80
N SER A 32 16.73 -10.40 -14.84
CA SER A 32 17.16 -9.05 -15.20
C SER A 32 15.93 -8.16 -15.45
N PRO A 33 16.02 -6.84 -15.24
CA PRO A 33 14.92 -5.92 -15.55
C PRO A 33 14.44 -6.02 -17.00
N LYS A 34 15.33 -6.43 -17.93
CA LYS A 34 15.00 -6.68 -19.33
C LYS A 34 14.10 -7.91 -19.46
N ALA A 35 14.47 -9.03 -18.83
CA ALA A 35 13.70 -10.27 -18.86
C ALA A 35 12.31 -10.10 -18.24
N LEU A 36 12.18 -9.31 -17.15
CA LEU A 36 10.86 -8.99 -16.57
C LEU A 36 9.97 -8.20 -17.53
N ARG A 37 10.55 -7.25 -18.28
CA ARG A 37 9.78 -6.49 -19.30
C ARG A 37 9.35 -7.37 -20.48
N GLU A 38 10.21 -8.28 -20.92
CA GLU A 38 9.90 -9.25 -21.99
C GLU A 38 8.76 -10.19 -21.55
N GLN A 39 8.83 -10.74 -20.34
CA GLN A 39 7.75 -11.56 -19.78
C GLN A 39 6.44 -10.77 -19.64
N PHE A 40 6.51 -9.51 -19.23
CA PHE A 40 5.33 -8.65 -19.13
C PHE A 40 4.70 -8.40 -20.51
N ALA A 41 5.51 -8.12 -21.53
CA ALA A 41 5.03 -7.95 -22.89
C ALA A 41 4.42 -9.24 -23.47
N GLU A 42 4.98 -10.40 -23.12
CA GLU A 42 4.44 -11.70 -23.50
C GLU A 42 3.09 -11.96 -22.81
N ALA A 43 2.98 -11.69 -21.51
CA ALA A 43 1.73 -11.80 -20.77
C ALA A 43 0.63 -10.90 -21.36
N ASN A 44 0.96 -9.68 -21.79
CA ASN A 44 0.03 -8.79 -22.47
C ASN A 44 -0.46 -9.39 -23.79
N ARG A 45 0.42 -9.97 -24.61
CA ARG A 45 0.04 -10.64 -25.87
C ARG A 45 -0.94 -11.80 -25.64
N HIS A 46 -0.69 -12.65 -24.64
CA HIS A 46 -1.60 -13.73 -24.26
C HIS A 46 -2.95 -13.18 -23.78
N TYR A 47 -2.94 -12.09 -23.01
CA TYR A 47 -4.18 -11.45 -22.56
C TYR A 47 -5.02 -10.93 -23.72
N GLU A 48 -4.39 -10.25 -24.69
CA GLU A 48 -5.04 -9.74 -25.92
C GLU A 48 -5.56 -10.89 -26.80
N ALA A 49 -4.83 -12.01 -26.85
CA ALA A 49 -5.26 -13.24 -27.52
C ALA A 49 -6.37 -13.99 -26.77
N LYS A 50 -6.84 -13.48 -25.60
CA LYS A 50 -7.83 -14.11 -24.71
C LYS A 50 -7.37 -15.43 -24.08
N GLU A 51 -6.09 -15.72 -24.10
CA GLU A 51 -5.45 -16.86 -23.46
C GLU A 51 -5.18 -16.52 -21.97
N TYR A 52 -6.27 -16.31 -21.22
CA TYR A 52 -6.20 -15.74 -19.87
C TYR A 52 -5.45 -16.60 -18.87
N GLU A 53 -5.45 -17.92 -19.00
CA GLU A 53 -4.69 -18.83 -18.16
C GLU A 53 -3.18 -18.63 -18.33
N LYS A 54 -2.70 -18.56 -19.57
CA LYS A 54 -1.28 -18.34 -19.87
C LYS A 54 -0.83 -16.94 -19.42
N ALA A 55 -1.65 -15.92 -19.70
CA ALA A 55 -1.39 -14.55 -19.23
C ALA A 55 -1.31 -14.50 -17.70
N ARG A 56 -2.24 -15.14 -16.98
CA ARG A 56 -2.25 -15.23 -15.52
C ARG A 56 -0.95 -15.84 -14.99
N ASP A 57 -0.51 -16.96 -15.56
CA ASP A 57 0.67 -17.69 -15.07
C ASP A 57 1.96 -16.86 -15.26
N LEU A 58 2.07 -16.15 -16.40
CA LEU A 58 3.17 -15.21 -16.65
C LEU A 58 3.15 -14.01 -15.69
N TYR A 59 1.98 -13.35 -15.53
CA TYR A 59 1.86 -12.23 -14.58
C TYR A 59 2.13 -12.68 -13.14
N ARG A 60 1.68 -13.88 -12.74
CA ARG A 60 1.96 -14.43 -11.41
C ARG A 60 3.45 -14.64 -11.20
N GLY A 61 4.14 -15.23 -12.18
CA GLY A 61 5.60 -15.40 -12.11
C GLY A 61 6.38 -14.08 -12.01
N ILE A 62 5.85 -12.98 -12.56
CA ILE A 62 6.42 -11.63 -12.37
C ILE A 62 6.07 -11.09 -10.97
N ALA A 63 4.81 -11.25 -10.54
CA ALA A 63 4.31 -10.74 -9.25
C ALA A 63 5.03 -11.36 -8.04
N ASP A 64 5.46 -12.60 -8.16
CA ASP A 64 6.24 -13.31 -7.12
C ASP A 64 7.67 -12.73 -6.95
N LYS A 65 8.19 -12.05 -7.98
CA LYS A 65 9.54 -11.49 -8.01
C LYS A 65 9.59 -9.98 -7.76
N ALA A 66 8.56 -9.27 -8.16
CA ALA A 66 8.51 -7.81 -8.08
C ALA A 66 7.11 -7.31 -7.78
N LEU A 67 7.00 -6.42 -6.77
CA LEU A 67 5.76 -5.74 -6.50
C LEU A 67 5.57 -4.60 -7.51
N SER A 68 4.72 -4.83 -8.52
CA SER A 68 4.27 -3.82 -9.49
C SER A 68 2.75 -3.69 -9.43
N SER A 69 2.26 -2.46 -9.32
CA SER A 69 0.82 -2.17 -9.37
C SER A 69 0.19 -2.62 -10.68
N GLU A 70 0.89 -2.42 -11.79
CA GLU A 70 0.42 -2.77 -13.13
C GLU A 70 0.33 -4.29 -13.32
N VAL A 71 1.35 -5.03 -12.83
CA VAL A 71 1.35 -6.50 -12.87
C VAL A 71 0.19 -7.06 -12.04
N GLN A 72 0.00 -6.56 -10.83
CA GLN A 72 -1.09 -6.99 -9.95
C GLN A 72 -2.47 -6.64 -10.55
N PHE A 73 -2.60 -5.48 -11.17
CA PHE A 73 -3.83 -5.07 -11.85
C PHE A 73 -4.16 -6.01 -13.01
N ASN A 74 -3.19 -6.29 -13.89
CA ASN A 74 -3.39 -7.18 -15.03
C ASN A 74 -3.64 -8.62 -14.60
N LEU A 75 -2.97 -9.09 -13.54
CA LEU A 75 -3.26 -10.38 -12.90
C LEU A 75 -4.71 -10.43 -12.39
N GLY A 76 -5.18 -9.36 -11.77
CA GLY A 76 -6.57 -9.20 -11.35
C GLY A 76 -7.56 -9.29 -12.52
N ASN A 77 -7.22 -8.66 -13.65
CA ASN A 77 -8.02 -8.75 -14.88
C ASN A 77 -8.08 -10.18 -15.42
N CYS A 78 -6.96 -10.92 -15.42
CA CYS A 78 -6.95 -12.34 -15.79
C CYS A 78 -7.87 -13.17 -14.88
N TYR A 79 -7.72 -13.05 -13.56
CA TYR A 79 -8.58 -13.76 -12.61
C TYR A 79 -10.06 -13.43 -12.81
N PHE A 80 -10.38 -12.16 -13.05
CA PHE A 80 -11.75 -11.75 -13.33
C PHE A 80 -12.32 -12.41 -14.61
N ARG A 81 -11.53 -12.47 -15.69
CA ARG A 81 -11.91 -13.15 -16.95
C ARG A 81 -12.10 -14.64 -16.78
N LEU A 82 -11.36 -15.25 -15.88
CA LEU A 82 -11.45 -16.68 -15.52
C LEU A 82 -12.55 -16.99 -14.49
N GLY A 83 -13.32 -15.98 -14.06
CA GLY A 83 -14.38 -16.15 -13.04
C GLY A 83 -13.88 -16.28 -11.60
N GLN A 84 -12.57 -16.20 -11.37
CA GLN A 84 -11.95 -16.31 -10.03
C GLN A 84 -12.03 -14.97 -9.28
N THR A 85 -13.24 -14.57 -8.93
CA THR A 85 -13.55 -13.21 -8.46
C THR A 85 -12.87 -12.85 -7.15
N GLY A 86 -12.71 -13.78 -6.22
CA GLY A 86 -12.00 -13.55 -4.95
C GLY A 86 -10.51 -13.26 -5.17
N ARG A 87 -9.85 -14.04 -6.04
CA ARG A 87 -8.45 -13.80 -6.43
C ARG A 87 -8.29 -12.50 -7.21
N ALA A 88 -9.28 -12.12 -8.03
CA ALA A 88 -9.29 -10.82 -8.69
C ALA A 88 -9.33 -9.67 -7.67
N CYS A 89 -10.18 -9.78 -6.63
CA CYS A 89 -10.22 -8.80 -5.53
C CYS A 89 -8.87 -8.69 -4.81
N LEU A 90 -8.23 -9.82 -4.51
CA LEU A 90 -6.91 -9.85 -3.88
C LEU A 90 -5.86 -9.13 -4.74
N ALA A 91 -5.78 -9.45 -6.04
CA ALA A 91 -4.82 -8.85 -6.95
C ALA A 91 -5.06 -7.34 -7.11
N TYR A 92 -6.30 -6.87 -7.26
CA TYR A 92 -6.61 -5.43 -7.28
C TYR A 92 -6.28 -4.73 -5.95
N ARG A 93 -6.44 -5.41 -4.81
CA ARG A 93 -6.01 -4.87 -3.50
C ARG A 93 -4.49 -4.74 -3.43
N ARG A 94 -3.75 -5.73 -3.90
CA ARG A 94 -2.28 -5.67 -4.01
C ARG A 94 -1.83 -4.53 -4.93
N ALA A 95 -2.51 -4.33 -6.07
CA ALA A 95 -2.25 -3.20 -6.95
C ALA A 95 -2.41 -1.86 -6.24
N LEU A 96 -3.52 -1.67 -5.49
CA LEU A 96 -3.77 -0.44 -4.71
C LEU A 96 -2.81 -0.25 -3.53
N THR A 97 -2.23 -1.30 -3.00
CA THR A 97 -1.20 -1.17 -1.96
C THR A 97 0.12 -0.67 -2.57
N ALA A 98 0.44 -1.11 -3.80
CA ALA A 98 1.61 -0.63 -4.53
C ALA A 98 1.40 0.79 -5.08
N ASP A 99 0.23 1.09 -5.64
CA ASP A 99 -0.19 2.41 -6.09
C ASP A 99 -1.62 2.76 -5.61
N PRO A 100 -1.76 3.45 -4.48
CA PRO A 100 -3.05 3.90 -3.98
C PRO A 100 -3.80 4.85 -4.93
N GLY A 101 -3.11 5.44 -5.90
CA GLY A 101 -3.67 6.34 -6.92
C GLY A 101 -4.36 5.64 -8.07
N MET A 102 -4.16 4.32 -8.27
CA MET A 102 -4.70 3.58 -9.42
C MET A 102 -6.23 3.56 -9.41
N VAL A 103 -6.81 4.36 -10.30
CA VAL A 103 -8.27 4.55 -10.39
C VAL A 103 -8.96 3.29 -10.91
N GLU A 104 -8.36 2.61 -11.87
CA GLU A 104 -8.89 1.42 -12.54
C GLU A 104 -9.08 0.25 -11.56
N ALA A 105 -8.07 -0.04 -10.73
CA ALA A 105 -8.16 -1.08 -9.72
C ALA A 105 -9.26 -0.77 -8.68
N ARG A 106 -9.39 0.52 -8.30
CA ARG A 106 -10.44 0.95 -7.38
C ARG A 106 -11.83 0.82 -7.98
N GLN A 107 -11.99 1.12 -9.26
CA GLN A 107 -13.26 0.97 -9.99
C GLN A 107 -13.65 -0.51 -10.10
N ASN A 108 -12.70 -1.38 -10.46
CA ASN A 108 -12.93 -2.82 -10.56
C ASN A 108 -13.33 -3.44 -9.20
N LEU A 109 -12.66 -3.05 -8.11
CA LEU A 109 -13.05 -3.49 -6.77
C LEU A 109 -14.45 -3.00 -6.38
N ARG A 110 -14.81 -1.75 -6.72
CA ARG A 110 -16.14 -1.22 -6.47
C ARG A 110 -17.21 -1.99 -7.23
N PHE A 111 -16.95 -2.28 -8.51
CA PHE A 111 -17.83 -3.10 -9.32
C PHE A 111 -18.03 -4.50 -8.73
N LEU A 112 -16.94 -5.19 -8.35
CA LEU A 112 -16.99 -6.50 -7.72
C LEU A 112 -17.73 -6.45 -6.38
N ARG A 113 -17.51 -5.42 -5.56
CA ARG A 113 -18.23 -5.23 -4.29
C ARG A 113 -19.74 -5.13 -4.50
N THR A 114 -20.16 -4.36 -5.48
CA THR A 114 -21.59 -4.22 -5.82
C THR A 114 -22.18 -5.54 -6.31
N LYS A 115 -21.40 -6.30 -7.10
CA LYS A 115 -21.85 -7.58 -7.67
C LYS A 115 -21.91 -8.72 -6.66
N LEU A 116 -20.94 -8.81 -5.75
CA LEU A 116 -20.76 -9.94 -4.83
C LEU A 116 -21.23 -9.65 -3.41
N GLY A 117 -21.40 -8.38 -3.03
CA GLY A 117 -21.77 -8.00 -1.68
C GLY A 117 -20.73 -8.34 -0.62
N TYR A 118 -19.44 -8.44 -0.99
CA TYR A 118 -18.39 -8.83 -0.07
C TYR A 118 -18.15 -7.78 1.03
N LEU A 119 -17.66 -8.26 2.15
CA LEU A 119 -17.46 -7.46 3.36
C LEU A 119 -16.11 -6.75 3.31
N THR A 120 -16.09 -5.47 3.71
CA THR A 120 -14.86 -4.68 3.82
C THR A 120 -14.85 -3.94 5.15
N PHE A 121 -13.66 -3.74 5.72
CA PHE A 121 -13.52 -2.82 6.85
C PHE A 121 -13.76 -1.39 6.36
N GLU A 122 -14.73 -0.72 6.97
CA GLU A 122 -15.01 0.67 6.63
C GLU A 122 -13.86 1.58 7.10
N THR A 123 -13.43 2.45 6.20
CA THR A 123 -12.52 3.54 6.53
C THR A 123 -13.31 4.82 6.67
N THR A 124 -13.05 5.60 7.71
CA THR A 124 -13.66 6.94 7.86
C THR A 124 -13.31 7.82 6.67
N GLY A 125 -14.19 8.76 6.30
CA GLY A 125 -14.01 9.61 5.12
C GLY A 125 -12.68 10.35 5.10
N LEU A 126 -12.16 10.79 6.27
CA LEU A 126 -10.85 11.40 6.43
C LEU A 126 -9.70 10.44 6.06
N LEU A 127 -9.76 9.20 6.54
CA LEU A 127 -8.81 8.14 6.20
C LEU A 127 -8.86 7.78 4.72
N GLN A 128 -10.04 7.75 4.15
CA GLN A 128 -10.23 7.49 2.72
C GLN A 128 -9.65 8.64 1.87
N ALA A 129 -9.81 9.89 2.29
CA ALA A 129 -9.19 11.03 1.62
C ALA A 129 -7.65 10.98 1.75
N ALA A 130 -7.13 10.71 2.94
CA ALA A 130 -5.69 10.61 3.19
C ALA A 130 -5.02 9.45 2.43
N SER A 131 -5.72 8.31 2.26
CA SER A 131 -5.22 7.14 1.51
C SER A 131 -5.17 7.33 -0.01
N ARG A 132 -5.66 8.46 -0.54
CA ARG A 132 -5.50 8.81 -1.97
C ARG A 132 -4.05 9.20 -2.30
N LEU A 133 -3.31 9.68 -1.31
CA LEU A 133 -1.90 10.03 -1.45
C LEU A 133 -1.02 8.86 -0.99
N THR A 134 0.05 8.63 -1.73
CA THR A 134 1.06 7.65 -1.33
C THR A 134 1.84 8.12 -0.11
N PRO A 135 2.44 7.23 0.69
CA PRO A 135 3.33 7.64 1.79
C PRO A 135 4.47 8.56 1.33
N LYS A 136 4.99 8.34 0.10
CA LYS A 136 6.02 9.21 -0.50
C LYS A 136 5.51 10.64 -0.72
N GLN A 137 4.28 10.80 -1.22
CA GLN A 137 3.67 12.13 -1.40
C GLN A 137 3.47 12.85 -0.07
N TRP A 138 3.07 12.13 0.98
CA TRP A 138 2.99 12.68 2.33
C TRP A 138 4.36 13.14 2.87
N LEU A 139 5.45 12.40 2.59
CA LEU A 139 6.81 12.82 2.93
C LEU A 139 7.23 14.09 2.17
N TRP A 140 6.83 14.25 0.90
CA TRP A 140 7.06 15.50 0.16
C TRP A 140 6.33 16.70 0.78
N ILE A 141 5.07 16.52 1.21
CA ILE A 141 4.30 17.55 1.93
C ILE A 141 5.00 17.92 3.25
N CYS A 142 5.46 16.91 3.98
CA CYS A 142 6.25 17.09 5.20
C CYS A 142 7.53 17.90 4.93
N GLY A 143 8.29 17.55 3.91
CA GLY A 143 9.51 18.24 3.51
C GLY A 143 9.25 19.69 3.11
N LEU A 144 8.21 19.96 2.32
CA LEU A 144 7.82 21.31 1.94
C LEU A 144 7.45 22.16 3.17
N GLY A 145 6.65 21.63 4.09
CA GLY A 145 6.31 22.29 5.34
C GLY A 145 7.53 22.65 6.20
N ALA A 146 8.49 21.71 6.29
CA ALA A 146 9.76 21.94 7.00
C ALA A 146 10.60 23.06 6.34
N TRP A 147 10.66 23.11 5.01
CA TRP A 147 11.33 24.19 4.28
C TRP A 147 10.68 25.54 4.51
N ILE A 148 9.34 25.62 4.51
CA ILE A 148 8.61 26.85 4.83
C ILE A 148 8.95 27.34 6.25
N LEU A 149 9.00 26.44 7.23
CA LEU A 149 9.39 26.75 8.59
C LEU A 149 10.81 27.33 8.65
N VAL A 150 11.79 26.62 8.07
CA VAL A 150 13.21 27.02 8.11
C VAL A 150 13.43 28.37 7.40
N LEU A 151 12.89 28.50 6.19
CA LEU A 151 13.02 29.75 5.40
C LEU A 151 12.31 30.93 6.08
N GLY A 152 11.12 30.70 6.66
CA GLY A 152 10.40 31.73 7.39
C GLY A 152 11.20 32.26 8.61
N ILE A 153 11.77 31.34 9.40
CA ILE A 153 12.62 31.71 10.53
C ILE A 153 13.88 32.43 10.03
N ALA A 154 14.55 31.92 9.01
CA ALA A 154 15.75 32.50 8.44
C ALA A 154 15.48 33.94 7.91
N CYS A 155 14.41 34.15 7.14
CA CYS A 155 13.98 35.44 6.68
C CYS A 155 13.74 36.44 7.86
N ARG A 156 13.05 35.95 8.90
CA ARG A 156 12.76 36.79 10.07
C ARG A 156 14.03 37.26 10.78
N VAL A 157 15.02 36.37 10.87
CA VAL A 157 16.30 36.65 11.56
C VAL A 157 17.23 37.50 10.71
N VAL A 158 17.43 37.13 9.45
CA VAL A 158 18.39 37.82 8.54
C VAL A 158 17.93 39.22 8.19
N PHE A 159 16.69 39.36 7.79
CA PHE A 159 16.15 40.67 7.33
C PHE A 159 15.60 41.53 8.47
N ARG A 160 15.62 41.03 9.73
CA ARG A 160 15.11 41.77 10.90
C ARG A 160 13.75 42.43 10.67
N ILE A 161 12.86 41.68 10.00
CA ILE A 161 11.54 42.17 9.57
C ILE A 161 10.73 42.62 10.80
N ARG A 162 10.37 43.94 10.82
CA ARG A 162 9.57 44.56 11.89
C ARG A 162 8.08 44.23 11.71
N GLN A 163 7.31 44.42 12.82
CA GLN A 163 5.85 44.31 12.79
C GLN A 163 5.24 45.35 11.80
N PRO A 164 4.14 44.99 11.07
CA PRO A 164 3.34 43.74 11.19
C PRO A 164 3.85 42.55 10.32
N LEU A 165 4.67 42.84 9.30
CA LEU A 165 5.17 41.80 8.36
C LEU A 165 5.92 40.69 9.05
N GLY A 166 6.69 40.96 10.11
CA GLY A 166 7.41 39.97 10.89
C GLY A 166 6.49 38.99 11.58
N GLY A 167 5.29 39.39 11.99
CA GLY A 167 4.26 38.53 12.55
C GLY A 167 3.67 37.58 11.52
N MET A 168 3.41 38.06 10.31
CA MET A 168 2.91 37.23 9.20
C MET A 168 3.93 36.18 8.77
N VAL A 169 5.21 36.51 8.67
CA VAL A 169 6.28 35.59 8.35
C VAL A 169 6.40 34.51 9.42
N LEU A 170 6.30 34.87 10.70
CA LEU A 170 6.33 33.89 11.79
C LEU A 170 5.11 32.98 11.78
N ALA A 171 3.91 33.54 11.53
CA ALA A 171 2.70 32.75 11.40
C ALA A 171 2.80 31.74 10.24
N ALA A 172 3.31 32.15 9.08
CA ALA A 172 3.55 31.25 7.95
C ALA A 172 4.57 30.14 8.28
N ALA A 173 5.64 30.47 9.01
CA ALA A 173 6.62 29.49 9.46
C ALA A 173 6.00 28.46 10.43
N VAL A 174 5.19 28.90 11.38
CA VAL A 174 4.48 28.01 12.31
C VAL A 174 3.49 27.10 11.56
N CYS A 175 2.73 27.66 10.61
CA CYS A 175 1.85 26.85 9.74
C CYS A 175 2.64 25.81 8.95
N GLY A 176 3.79 26.15 8.39
CA GLY A 176 4.69 25.22 7.71
C GLY A 176 5.13 24.07 8.63
N GLY A 177 5.49 24.37 9.88
CA GLY A 177 5.82 23.38 10.90
C GLY A 177 4.67 22.44 11.22
N MET A 178 3.45 22.99 11.39
CA MET A 178 2.26 22.15 11.62
C MET A 178 1.95 21.24 10.43
N VAL A 179 2.06 21.74 9.20
CA VAL A 179 1.88 20.92 7.98
C VAL A 179 2.93 19.81 7.92
N SER A 180 4.19 20.11 8.30
CA SER A 180 5.26 19.10 8.36
C SER A 180 4.93 17.98 9.36
N LEU A 181 4.50 18.34 10.58
CA LEU A 181 4.13 17.37 11.61
C LEU A 181 2.91 16.54 11.19
N ALA A 182 1.88 17.17 10.65
CA ALA A 182 0.70 16.49 10.14
C ALA A 182 1.02 15.54 8.99
N GLY A 183 1.90 15.94 8.07
CA GLY A 183 2.37 15.11 6.96
C GLY A 183 3.17 13.90 7.43
N ALA A 184 4.08 14.08 8.41
CA ALA A 184 4.86 13.00 9.00
C ALA A 184 3.97 12.00 9.75
N TRP A 185 3.01 12.52 10.53
CA TRP A 185 2.02 11.67 11.22
C TRP A 185 1.16 10.89 10.22
N ALA A 186 0.64 11.54 9.19
CA ALA A 186 -0.18 10.90 8.17
C ALA A 186 0.62 9.83 7.41
N ALA A 187 1.87 10.12 7.04
CA ALA A 187 2.75 9.15 6.38
C ALA A 187 2.99 7.91 7.25
N SER A 188 3.33 8.10 8.54
CA SER A 188 3.55 7.01 9.49
C SER A 188 2.28 6.19 9.73
N PHE A 189 1.16 6.87 9.96
CA PHE A 189 -0.13 6.23 10.22
C PHE A 189 -0.61 5.41 9.02
N LEU A 190 -0.50 5.96 7.80
CA LEU A 190 -0.86 5.26 6.58
C LEU A 190 0.08 4.09 6.31
N TYR A 191 1.39 4.26 6.54
CA TYR A 191 2.36 3.19 6.39
C TYR A 191 2.02 1.98 7.26
N GLN A 192 1.69 2.21 8.54
CA GLN A 192 1.28 1.16 9.48
C GLN A 192 -0.05 0.50 9.08
N ARG A 193 -0.97 1.23 8.44
CA ARG A 193 -2.27 0.71 8.01
C ARG A 193 -2.29 0.11 6.60
N MET A 194 -1.37 0.51 5.73
CA MET A 194 -1.29 0.00 4.36
C MET A 194 -0.79 -1.44 4.27
N ILE A 195 -0.07 -1.91 5.29
CA ILE A 195 0.42 -3.29 5.39
C ILE A 195 -0.05 -3.88 6.73
N PRO A 196 -1.33 -4.11 6.94
CA PRO A 196 -1.72 -4.95 8.05
C PRO A 196 -1.30 -6.37 7.68
N GLU A 197 -0.21 -6.86 8.26
CA GLU A 197 0.27 -8.24 8.11
C GLU A 197 -0.83 -9.27 8.37
N GLU A 198 -1.86 -8.84 9.07
CA GLU A 198 -3.04 -9.63 9.45
C GLU A 198 -4.16 -9.61 8.40
N LEU A 199 -4.12 -8.72 7.40
CA LEU A 199 -5.21 -8.62 6.42
C LEU A 199 -5.12 -9.75 5.39
N ALA A 200 -6.24 -10.45 5.23
CA ALA A 200 -6.40 -11.49 4.24
C ALA A 200 -7.73 -11.30 3.50
N ILE A 201 -7.81 -11.91 2.33
CA ILE A 201 -8.99 -11.84 1.45
C ILE A 201 -9.52 -13.25 1.25
N VAL A 202 -10.82 -13.41 1.32
CA VAL A 202 -11.51 -14.65 0.94
C VAL A 202 -11.39 -14.84 -0.57
N VAL A 203 -10.74 -15.90 -1.01
CA VAL A 203 -10.42 -16.13 -2.42
C VAL A 203 -11.30 -17.18 -3.09
N GLU A 204 -11.88 -18.10 -2.33
CA GLU A 204 -12.71 -19.18 -2.84
C GLU A 204 -14.18 -18.99 -2.42
N ASP A 205 -15.09 -19.57 -3.20
CA ASP A 205 -16.51 -19.61 -2.91
C ASP A 205 -16.86 -20.58 -1.76
N GLY A 206 -17.99 -20.34 -1.08
CA GLY A 206 -18.49 -21.24 -0.02
C GLY A 206 -17.81 -21.03 1.34
N ALA A 207 -16.99 -20.03 1.49
CA ALA A 207 -16.33 -19.70 2.75
C ALA A 207 -17.35 -19.29 3.83
N THR A 208 -17.24 -19.90 5.01
CA THR A 208 -18.10 -19.57 6.16
C THR A 208 -17.24 -19.45 7.41
N ALA A 209 -17.44 -18.39 8.16
CA ALA A 209 -16.86 -18.24 9.48
C ALA A 209 -17.67 -19.08 10.50
N LEU A 210 -16.98 -19.91 11.28
CA LEU A 210 -17.53 -20.82 12.25
C LEU A 210 -17.22 -20.41 13.69
N THR A 211 -17.99 -20.91 14.67
CA THR A 211 -17.73 -20.64 16.09
C THR A 211 -16.51 -21.39 16.65
N GLY A 212 -16.07 -22.46 16.00
CA GLY A 212 -14.93 -23.28 16.41
C GLY A 212 -14.12 -23.81 15.24
N PRO A 213 -12.88 -24.29 15.50
CA PRO A 213 -11.99 -24.81 14.48
C PRO A 213 -12.26 -26.28 14.13
N PHE A 214 -13.49 -26.59 13.72
CA PHE A 214 -13.96 -27.92 13.30
C PHE A 214 -15.16 -27.79 12.34
N PRO A 215 -15.35 -28.72 11.39
CA PRO A 215 -16.31 -28.62 10.30
C PRO A 215 -17.79 -28.49 10.77
N ASP A 216 -18.15 -29.17 11.85
CA ASP A 216 -19.52 -29.20 12.37
C ASP A 216 -19.83 -28.02 13.31
N ALA A 217 -18.92 -27.06 13.46
CA ALA A 217 -19.17 -25.88 14.28
C ALA A 217 -20.27 -25.02 13.68
N ARG A 218 -21.02 -24.33 14.55
CA ARG A 218 -22.11 -23.45 14.12
C ARG A 218 -21.57 -22.31 13.24
N ALA A 219 -22.25 -22.06 12.12
CA ALA A 219 -21.96 -20.93 11.25
C ALA A 219 -22.23 -19.59 11.96
N VAL A 220 -21.24 -18.71 11.93
CA VAL A 220 -21.33 -17.31 12.39
C VAL A 220 -21.79 -16.43 11.23
N ARG A 221 -21.11 -16.52 10.09
CA ARG A 221 -21.40 -15.71 8.91
C ARG A 221 -20.86 -16.34 7.63
N ASN A 222 -21.66 -16.25 6.56
CA ASN A 222 -21.17 -16.58 5.21
C ASN A 222 -20.32 -15.43 4.66
N LEU A 223 -19.22 -15.75 4.00
CA LEU A 223 -18.21 -14.83 3.51
C LEU A 223 -18.11 -14.94 2.00
N PRO A 224 -18.74 -14.02 1.24
CA PRO A 224 -18.56 -13.97 -0.20
C PRO A 224 -17.08 -13.78 -0.60
N PRO A 225 -16.63 -14.30 -1.76
CA PRO A 225 -15.28 -14.08 -2.25
C PRO A 225 -15.00 -12.58 -2.40
N GLY A 226 -13.78 -12.16 -2.03
CA GLY A 226 -13.39 -10.75 -1.93
C GLY A 226 -13.58 -10.15 -0.53
N SER A 227 -14.22 -10.85 0.42
CA SER A 227 -14.39 -10.36 1.79
C SER A 227 -13.05 -10.19 2.49
N GLU A 228 -12.90 -9.07 3.19
CA GLU A 228 -11.73 -8.76 4.01
C GLU A 228 -11.87 -9.39 5.40
N VAL A 229 -10.81 -10.02 5.85
CA VAL A 229 -10.71 -10.60 7.19
C VAL A 229 -9.36 -10.25 7.81
N ARG A 230 -9.28 -10.16 9.14
CA ARG A 230 -8.01 -9.99 9.85
C ARG A 230 -7.68 -11.27 10.59
N VAL A 231 -6.59 -11.91 10.20
CA VAL A 231 -6.10 -13.15 10.82
C VAL A 231 -5.41 -12.81 12.13
N LYS A 232 -5.86 -13.38 13.24
CA LYS A 232 -5.29 -13.18 14.58
C LYS A 232 -4.50 -14.36 15.10
N ALA A 233 -4.94 -15.57 14.78
CA ALA A 233 -4.29 -16.79 15.19
C ALA A 233 -4.45 -17.86 14.12
N SER A 234 -3.54 -18.81 14.10
CA SER A 234 -3.58 -19.99 13.25
C SER A 234 -3.52 -21.23 14.14
N ARG A 235 -4.35 -22.21 13.85
CA ARG A 235 -4.35 -23.52 14.50
C ARG A 235 -4.58 -24.59 13.45
N ASP A 236 -3.54 -25.33 13.13
CA ASP A 236 -3.56 -26.36 12.08
C ASP A 236 -4.07 -25.78 10.74
N GLU A 237 -5.17 -26.31 10.20
CA GLU A 237 -5.81 -25.83 8.98
C GLU A 237 -6.79 -24.67 9.19
N TRP A 238 -6.94 -24.17 10.41
CA TRP A 238 -7.91 -23.15 10.79
C TRP A 238 -7.25 -21.83 11.14
N LEU A 239 -7.90 -20.73 10.70
CA LEU A 239 -7.53 -19.37 11.05
C LEU A 239 -8.62 -18.74 11.92
N PHE A 240 -8.21 -18.16 13.05
CA PHE A 240 -9.10 -17.29 13.82
C PHE A 240 -9.09 -15.90 13.22
N ILE A 241 -10.26 -15.40 12.81
CA ILE A 241 -10.40 -14.17 12.05
C ILE A 241 -11.36 -13.21 12.72
N TYR A 242 -11.06 -11.91 12.58
CA TYR A 242 -12.02 -10.83 12.81
C TYR A 242 -12.65 -10.40 11.50
N LEU A 243 -13.94 -10.14 11.56
CA LEU A 243 -14.78 -9.74 10.44
C LEU A 243 -15.17 -8.27 10.56
N PRO A 244 -15.52 -7.59 9.47
CA PRO A 244 -16.19 -6.29 9.54
C PRO A 244 -17.48 -6.36 10.35
N GLY A 245 -17.69 -5.39 11.29
CA GLY A 245 -18.85 -5.35 12.19
C GLY A 245 -18.68 -6.14 13.48
N ASP A 246 -17.46 -6.14 14.04
CA ASP A 246 -17.08 -6.63 15.38
C ASP A 246 -17.44 -8.11 15.67
N SER A 247 -17.58 -8.91 14.64
CA SER A 247 -17.74 -10.36 14.76
C SER A 247 -16.41 -11.08 14.53
N ALA A 248 -16.26 -12.27 15.12
CA ALA A 248 -15.09 -13.11 14.97
C ALA A 248 -15.50 -14.56 14.76
N GLY A 249 -14.62 -15.36 14.17
CA GLY A 249 -14.89 -16.78 13.94
C GLY A 249 -13.66 -17.50 13.42
N TRP A 250 -13.84 -18.77 13.15
CA TRP A 250 -12.82 -19.65 12.57
C TRP A 250 -13.15 -19.91 11.11
N ILE A 251 -12.13 -19.93 10.25
CA ILE A 251 -12.26 -20.26 8.83
C ILE A 251 -11.12 -21.19 8.43
N GLU A 252 -11.37 -22.08 7.50
CA GLU A 252 -10.31 -22.92 6.94
C GLU A 252 -9.31 -22.09 6.13
N ASN A 253 -8.02 -22.39 6.28
CA ASN A 253 -6.92 -21.67 5.62
C ASN A 253 -7.06 -21.65 4.08
N ARG A 254 -7.60 -22.72 3.48
CA ARG A 254 -7.77 -22.82 2.01
C ARG A 254 -8.65 -21.71 1.41
N PHE A 255 -9.59 -21.15 2.16
CA PHE A 255 -10.51 -20.12 1.68
C PHE A 255 -9.90 -18.72 1.66
N VAL A 256 -8.75 -18.53 2.32
CA VAL A 256 -8.23 -17.19 2.61
C VAL A 256 -6.79 -17.07 2.15
N GLU A 257 -6.46 -15.97 1.48
CA GLU A 257 -5.09 -15.65 1.11
C GLU A 257 -4.69 -14.30 1.70
N LYS A 258 -3.52 -14.24 2.35
CA LYS A 258 -2.99 -13.00 2.93
C LYS A 258 -2.74 -11.97 1.84
N LEU A 259 -3.01 -10.70 2.15
CA LEU A 259 -2.72 -9.60 1.24
C LEU A 259 -1.22 -9.57 0.90
N TRP A 260 -0.37 -9.84 1.89
CA TRP A 260 1.07 -10.03 1.73
C TRP A 260 1.48 -11.39 2.30
N PRO A 261 2.24 -12.19 1.56
CA PRO A 261 2.87 -13.36 2.14
C PRO A 261 3.79 -12.88 3.28
N SER A 262 3.70 -13.53 4.44
CA SER A 262 4.66 -13.30 5.52
C SER A 262 6.07 -13.52 4.94
N ARG A 263 6.94 -12.50 5.07
CA ARG A 263 8.37 -12.72 4.82
C ARG A 263 8.83 -13.77 5.82
N SER A 264 9.01 -15.00 5.33
CA SER A 264 9.65 -16.09 6.07
C SER A 264 11.13 -15.75 6.27
#